data_e2c073478f3ac8f3b9f24ee03b7ae0ef
#
_entry.id   e2c073478f3ac8f3b9f24ee03b7ae0ef
#
_cell.length_a   1.000
_cell.length_b   1.000
_cell.length_c   1.000
_cell.angle_alpha   90.00
_cell.angle_beta   90.00
_cell.angle_gamma   90.00
#
_symmetry.space_group_name_H-M   'P 1'
#
loop_
_entity.id
_entity.type
_entity.pdbx_description
1 polymer ?
#
loop_
_entity_poly.entity_id
_entity_poly.type
_entity_poly.pdbx_seq_one_letter_code
_entity_poly.pdbx_strand_id
1 'polypeptide(L)'
;MTNLKQLSLVLLIYMLTDACLLVYVMTAIFTDFIERIMEVFMDDFSVYGTSFTSYLNNLEKVLQHCEETNLVLNWEKCHFMVKEGIVLGHKVSGKRIEVDRAKVEAIERMPPPRDIKGICSFLGHIGFYRRFIRNFSGVSKPLTNLLQKGVRFDFDDNCLVAFNKLECALSNAPIIKPHVWDMTFDLIYEASNDDV
;
A
#
# COMPACT_ATOMS: atom_id res chain seq x y z
N MET A 1 11.60 -26.62 -1.65
CA MET A 1 12.07 -25.83 -0.50
C MET A 1 12.76 -24.58 -1.01
N THR A 2 12.02 -23.59 -1.38
CA THR A 2 12.58 -22.30 -1.82
C THR A 2 12.14 -21.24 -0.85
N ASN A 3 13.01 -21.02 0.15
CA ASN A 3 12.93 -19.81 0.98
C ASN A 3 13.17 -18.60 0.08
N LEU A 4 12.12 -18.01 -0.43
CA LEU A 4 12.13 -16.69 -1.05
C LEU A 4 12.52 -15.67 0.04
N LYS A 5 13.81 -15.53 0.27
CA LYS A 5 14.37 -14.34 0.91
C LYS A 5 14.32 -13.24 -0.14
N GLN A 6 13.17 -12.63 -0.29
CA GLN A 6 12.99 -11.45 -1.11
C GLN A 6 13.75 -10.31 -0.44
N LEU A 7 14.95 -10.06 -0.91
CA LEU A 7 15.69 -8.84 -0.59
C LEU A 7 15.11 -7.78 -1.52
N SER A 8 14.27 -6.93 -0.99
CA SER A 8 13.65 -5.84 -1.74
C SER A 8 14.46 -4.58 -1.59
N LEU A 9 14.75 -3.93 -2.69
CA LEU A 9 15.24 -2.55 -2.73
C LEU A 9 14.04 -1.69 -3.13
N VAL A 10 13.65 -0.75 -2.29
CA VAL A 10 12.69 0.29 -2.66
C VAL A 10 13.49 1.53 -3.05
N LEU A 11 13.42 1.88 -4.31
CA LEU A 11 14.06 3.06 -4.87
C LEU A 11 12.98 4.08 -5.20
N LEU A 12 12.98 5.22 -4.52
CA LEU A 12 12.09 6.33 -4.82
C LEU A 12 12.78 7.26 -5.81
N ILE A 13 12.14 7.48 -6.96
CA ILE A 13 12.62 8.46 -7.95
C ILE A 13 11.70 9.66 -7.89
N TYR A 14 12.27 10.83 -7.61
CA TYR A 14 11.58 12.10 -7.75
C TYR A 14 11.92 12.70 -9.11
N MET A 15 10.95 12.68 -10.02
CA MET A 15 10.99 13.52 -11.22
C MET A 15 9.89 14.58 -11.13
N LEU A 16 10.21 15.78 -11.55
CA LEU A 16 9.36 17.00 -11.58
C LEU A 16 8.31 16.97 -12.71
N THR A 17 7.64 15.85 -12.96
CA THR A 17 6.65 15.72 -14.03
C THR A 17 5.37 15.07 -13.55
N ASP A 18 4.26 15.29 -14.28
CA ASP A 18 2.94 14.72 -14.00
C ASP A 18 3.02 13.23 -13.68
N ALA A 19 2.47 12.82 -12.53
CA ALA A 19 2.56 11.45 -12.01
C ALA A 19 2.07 10.38 -13.03
N CYS A 20 1.11 10.74 -13.87
CA CYS A 20 0.57 9.84 -14.89
C CYS A 20 1.56 9.57 -16.04
N LEU A 21 2.31 10.59 -16.45
CA LEU A 21 3.33 10.48 -17.50
C LEU A 21 4.54 9.68 -16.96
N LEU A 22 4.86 9.84 -15.70
CA LEU A 22 5.98 9.15 -15.05
C LEU A 22 5.77 7.64 -15.01
N VAL A 23 4.57 7.17 -14.64
CA VAL A 23 4.24 5.72 -14.66
C VAL A 23 4.44 5.13 -16.05
N TYR A 24 3.97 5.83 -17.08
CA TYR A 24 4.13 5.36 -18.46
C TYR A 24 5.59 5.31 -18.89
N VAL A 25 6.36 6.34 -18.56
CA VAL A 25 7.80 6.41 -18.88
C VAL A 25 8.56 5.30 -18.13
N MET A 26 8.31 5.11 -16.84
CA MET A 26 8.96 4.07 -16.04
C MET A 26 8.65 2.67 -16.55
N THR A 27 7.39 2.38 -16.87
CA THR A 27 7.02 1.07 -17.45
C THR A 27 7.63 0.86 -18.83
N ALA A 28 7.73 1.89 -19.67
CA ALA A 28 8.37 1.80 -20.97
C ALA A 28 9.89 1.57 -20.86
N ILE A 29 10.57 2.29 -19.96
CA ILE A 29 12.01 2.14 -19.73
C ILE A 29 12.34 0.73 -19.22
N PHE A 30 11.57 0.21 -18.27
CA PHE A 30 11.89 -1.06 -17.59
C PHE A 30 11.04 -2.25 -18.05
N THR A 31 10.42 -2.18 -19.23
CA THR A 31 9.52 -3.24 -19.75
C THR A 31 10.13 -4.64 -19.65
N ASP A 32 11.41 -4.79 -19.98
CA ASP A 32 12.09 -6.10 -19.99
C ASP A 32 12.44 -6.62 -18.58
N PHE A 33 12.41 -5.78 -17.57
CA PHE A 33 12.78 -6.10 -16.20
C PHE A 33 11.57 -6.30 -15.28
N ILE A 34 10.43 -5.66 -15.62
CA ILE A 34 9.18 -5.75 -14.83
C ILE A 34 8.71 -7.20 -14.76
N GLU A 35 8.21 -7.62 -13.59
CA GLU A 35 7.77 -8.99 -13.26
C GLU A 35 8.86 -10.06 -13.26
N ARG A 36 10.05 -9.76 -13.75
CA ARG A 36 11.18 -10.70 -13.78
C ARG A 36 12.17 -10.48 -12.66
N ILE A 37 12.61 -9.25 -12.49
CA ILE A 37 13.63 -8.85 -11.52
C ILE A 37 13.27 -7.59 -10.74
N MET A 38 12.20 -6.89 -11.15
CA MET A 38 11.74 -5.69 -10.49
C MET A 38 10.24 -5.50 -10.62
N GLU A 39 9.72 -4.71 -9.68
CA GLU A 39 8.35 -4.19 -9.69
C GLU A 39 8.41 -2.66 -9.70
N VAL A 40 7.51 -2.04 -10.45
CA VAL A 40 7.37 -0.58 -10.55
C VAL A 40 6.01 -0.17 -10.03
N PHE A 41 5.98 0.84 -9.18
CA PHE A 41 4.74 1.44 -8.71
C PHE A 41 4.87 2.96 -8.69
N MET A 42 4.25 3.61 -9.66
CA MET A 42 4.39 5.05 -9.90
C MET A 42 5.85 5.44 -10.11
N ASP A 43 6.40 6.21 -9.16
CA ASP A 43 7.78 6.68 -9.10
C ASP A 43 8.72 5.78 -8.29
N ASP A 44 8.16 4.77 -7.62
CA ASP A 44 8.92 3.82 -6.83
C ASP A 44 9.17 2.53 -7.61
N PHE A 45 10.35 1.95 -7.46
CA PHE A 45 10.55 0.59 -7.92
C PHE A 45 11.33 -0.26 -6.90
N SER A 46 11.12 -1.55 -6.94
CA SER A 46 11.82 -2.50 -6.11
C SER A 46 12.50 -3.56 -6.96
N VAL A 47 13.78 -3.83 -6.67
CA VAL A 47 14.55 -4.91 -7.31
C VAL A 47 14.62 -6.09 -6.36
N TYR A 48 14.47 -7.31 -6.87
CA TYR A 48 14.49 -8.52 -6.06
C TYR A 48 15.30 -9.64 -6.72
N GLY A 49 15.63 -10.65 -5.94
CA GLY A 49 16.35 -11.84 -6.39
C GLY A 49 16.10 -13.03 -5.46
N THR A 50 16.24 -14.25 -6.00
CA THR A 50 16.07 -15.51 -5.25
C THR A 50 17.22 -15.82 -4.31
N SER A 51 18.38 -15.21 -4.55
CA SER A 51 19.60 -15.29 -3.70
C SER A 51 20.28 -13.94 -3.65
N PHE A 52 21.19 -13.76 -2.72
CA PHE A 52 21.99 -12.53 -2.62
C PHE A 52 22.75 -12.22 -3.90
N THR A 53 23.39 -13.22 -4.49
CA THR A 53 24.11 -13.05 -5.76
C THR A 53 23.17 -12.70 -6.91
N SER A 54 22.02 -13.37 -7.00
CA SER A 54 20.99 -13.05 -8.00
C SER A 54 20.48 -11.63 -7.83
N TYR A 55 20.24 -11.20 -6.58
CA TYR A 55 19.83 -9.83 -6.29
C TYR A 55 20.86 -8.80 -6.75
N LEU A 56 22.16 -9.01 -6.43
CA LEU A 56 23.22 -8.10 -6.87
C LEU A 56 23.31 -8.00 -8.39
N ASN A 57 23.25 -9.13 -9.09
CA ASN A 57 23.26 -9.15 -10.56
C ASN A 57 22.04 -8.43 -11.16
N ASN A 58 20.87 -8.57 -10.55
CA ASN A 58 19.67 -7.87 -10.98
C ASN A 58 19.77 -6.37 -10.73
N LEU A 59 20.28 -5.99 -9.55
CA LEU A 59 20.52 -4.60 -9.21
C LEU A 59 21.51 -3.94 -10.16
N GLU A 60 22.64 -4.61 -10.48
CA GLU A 60 23.63 -4.13 -11.44
C GLU A 60 22.98 -3.82 -12.79
N LYS A 61 22.18 -4.76 -13.33
CA LYS A 61 21.46 -4.55 -14.60
C LYS A 61 20.52 -3.36 -14.57
N VAL A 62 19.76 -3.20 -13.48
CA VAL A 62 18.84 -2.07 -13.33
C VAL A 62 19.61 -0.75 -13.23
N LEU A 63 20.70 -0.69 -12.45
CA LEU A 63 21.52 0.51 -12.33
C LEU A 63 22.21 0.88 -13.66
N GLN A 64 22.72 -0.11 -14.39
CA GLN A 64 23.29 0.11 -15.71
C GLN A 64 22.24 0.68 -16.68
N HIS A 65 21.02 0.14 -16.65
CA HIS A 65 19.94 0.64 -17.48
C HIS A 65 19.49 2.05 -17.09
N CYS A 66 19.53 2.40 -15.80
CA CYS A 66 19.33 3.77 -15.34
C CYS A 66 20.40 4.72 -15.91
N GLU A 67 21.66 4.30 -15.96
CA GLU A 67 22.74 5.08 -16.54
C GLU A 67 22.56 5.27 -18.06
N GLU A 68 22.25 4.21 -18.79
CA GLU A 68 21.98 4.23 -20.23
C GLU A 68 20.81 5.16 -20.62
N THR A 69 19.81 5.22 -19.76
CA THR A 69 18.61 6.06 -19.96
C THR A 69 18.70 7.44 -19.33
N ASN A 70 19.83 7.78 -18.71
CA ASN A 70 20.06 9.01 -17.94
C ASN A 70 19.02 9.24 -16.83
N LEU A 71 18.57 8.17 -16.20
CA LEU A 71 17.63 8.22 -15.11
C LEU A 71 18.37 8.51 -13.79
N VAL A 72 18.06 9.63 -13.17
CA VAL A 72 18.70 10.04 -11.91
C VAL A 72 17.91 9.49 -10.72
N LEU A 73 18.61 8.73 -9.89
CA LEU A 73 18.04 8.13 -8.69
C LEU A 73 18.23 9.03 -7.47
N ASN A 74 17.19 9.13 -6.63
CA ASN A 74 17.32 9.81 -5.35
C ASN A 74 17.97 8.84 -4.32
N TRP A 75 19.28 8.84 -4.24
CA TRP A 75 20.06 7.95 -3.39
C TRP A 75 19.73 8.09 -1.89
N GLU A 76 19.31 9.27 -1.42
CA GLU A 76 18.92 9.49 -0.03
C GLU A 76 17.67 8.69 0.39
N LYS A 77 16.82 8.38 -0.60
CA LYS A 77 15.61 7.57 -0.41
C LYS A 77 15.81 6.11 -0.78
N CYS A 78 16.96 5.74 -1.30
CA CYS A 78 17.27 4.36 -1.67
C CYS A 78 17.59 3.52 -0.44
N HIS A 79 16.93 2.37 -0.34
CA HIS A 79 17.18 1.40 0.72
C HIS A 79 17.72 0.11 0.12
N PHE A 80 18.98 -0.22 0.45
CA PHE A 80 19.66 -1.40 -0.07
C PHE A 80 19.63 -2.55 0.94
N MET A 81 19.49 -3.78 0.47
CA MET A 81 19.61 -5.03 1.24
C MET A 81 18.70 -5.09 2.48
N VAL A 82 17.54 -4.48 2.43
CA VAL A 82 16.58 -4.49 3.54
C VAL A 82 15.83 -5.81 3.61
N LYS A 83 15.71 -6.39 4.80
CA LYS A 83 14.88 -7.58 5.04
C LYS A 83 13.40 -7.23 5.20
N GLU A 84 13.13 -6.02 5.58
CA GLU A 84 11.80 -5.42 5.73
C GLU A 84 11.91 -3.91 5.45
N GLY A 85 10.86 -3.34 4.89
CA GLY A 85 10.80 -1.92 4.57
C GLY A 85 9.37 -1.42 4.49
N ILE A 86 9.23 -0.09 4.49
CA ILE A 86 7.93 0.54 4.25
C ILE A 86 7.78 0.72 2.74
N VAL A 87 6.84 -0.01 2.15
CA VAL A 87 6.50 0.05 0.74
C VAL A 87 5.06 0.48 0.62
N LEU A 88 4.81 1.60 -0.07
CA LEU A 88 3.46 2.11 -0.26
C LEU A 88 2.65 2.20 1.04
N GLY A 89 3.28 2.67 2.12
CA GLY A 89 2.64 2.81 3.43
C GLY A 89 2.30 1.49 4.14
N HIS A 90 2.86 0.38 3.70
CA HIS A 90 2.79 -0.91 4.39
C HIS A 90 4.18 -1.35 4.80
N LYS A 91 4.31 -1.90 5.99
CA LYS A 91 5.53 -2.60 6.39
C LYS A 91 5.53 -3.99 5.76
N VAL A 92 6.42 -4.18 4.79
CA VAL A 92 6.53 -5.41 3.99
C VAL A 92 7.80 -6.14 4.36
N SER A 93 7.70 -7.44 4.54
CA SER A 93 8.82 -8.36 4.69
C SER A 93 8.55 -9.63 3.88
N GLY A 94 9.56 -10.48 3.67
CA GLY A 94 9.38 -11.75 2.96
C GLY A 94 8.40 -12.74 3.62
N LYS A 95 7.87 -12.44 4.80
CA LYS A 95 6.97 -13.32 5.56
C LYS A 95 5.62 -12.69 5.88
N ARG A 96 5.48 -11.34 5.79
CA ARG A 96 4.30 -10.64 6.30
C ARG A 96 4.16 -9.24 5.71
N ILE A 97 2.92 -8.80 5.68
CA ILE A 97 2.54 -7.41 5.37
C ILE A 97 1.79 -6.89 6.61
N GLU A 98 2.24 -5.76 7.10
CA GLU A 98 1.68 -5.08 8.27
C GLU A 98 1.33 -3.63 7.92
N VAL A 99 0.50 -3.01 8.75
CA VAL A 99 0.25 -1.58 8.67
C VAL A 99 1.50 -0.77 9.07
N ASP A 100 1.67 0.38 8.48
CA ASP A 100 2.70 1.33 8.92
C ASP A 100 2.26 1.98 10.23
N ARG A 101 2.99 1.69 11.30
CA ARG A 101 2.67 2.19 12.66
C ARG A 101 2.64 3.70 12.75
N ALA A 102 3.51 4.39 12.06
CA ALA A 102 3.52 5.86 12.09
C ALA A 102 2.22 6.43 11.50
N LYS A 103 1.69 5.83 10.45
CA LYS A 103 0.40 6.22 9.86
C LYS A 103 -0.78 5.83 10.75
N VAL A 104 -0.73 4.67 11.41
CA VAL A 104 -1.76 4.27 12.38
C VAL A 104 -1.83 5.27 13.53
N GLU A 105 -0.70 5.63 14.13
CA GLU A 105 -0.64 6.62 15.20
C GLU A 105 -1.17 8.00 14.75
N ALA A 106 -0.95 8.38 13.49
CA ALA A 106 -1.50 9.61 12.95
C ALA A 106 -3.03 9.56 12.86
N ILE A 107 -3.61 8.40 12.50
CA ILE A 107 -5.06 8.18 12.45
C ILE A 107 -5.64 8.18 13.86
N GLU A 108 -5.00 7.51 14.82
CA GLU A 108 -5.42 7.46 16.24
C GLU A 108 -5.46 8.85 16.92
N ARG A 109 -4.67 9.80 16.41
CA ARG A 109 -4.68 11.17 16.90
C ARG A 109 -5.73 12.07 16.23
N MET A 110 -6.47 11.55 15.26
CA MET A 110 -7.51 12.32 14.58
C MET A 110 -8.71 12.50 15.50
N PRO A 111 -9.18 13.74 15.70
CA PRO A 111 -10.41 13.94 16.46
C PRO A 111 -11.63 13.46 15.66
N PRO A 112 -12.75 13.12 16.32
CA PRO A 112 -13.99 12.80 15.64
C PRO A 112 -14.38 13.91 14.63
N PRO A 113 -14.78 13.53 13.40
CA PRO A 113 -15.10 14.48 12.34
C PRO A 113 -16.25 15.41 12.71
N ARG A 114 -16.09 16.70 12.38
CA ARG A 114 -17.11 17.73 12.65
C ARG A 114 -17.84 18.22 11.40
N ASP A 115 -17.39 17.76 10.24
CA ASP A 115 -17.94 18.12 8.93
C ASP A 115 -17.69 16.99 7.91
N ILE A 116 -18.30 17.14 6.73
CA ILE A 116 -18.15 16.20 5.61
C ILE A 116 -16.68 16.04 5.20
N LYS A 117 -15.91 17.12 5.21
CA LYS A 117 -14.51 17.10 4.82
C LYS A 117 -13.66 16.29 5.80
N GLY A 118 -13.96 16.39 7.11
CA GLY A 118 -13.35 15.57 8.15
C GLY A 118 -13.65 14.08 7.95
N ILE A 119 -14.90 13.71 7.59
CA ILE A 119 -15.25 12.32 7.26
C ILE A 119 -14.49 11.84 6.03
N CYS A 120 -14.45 12.63 4.94
CA CYS A 120 -13.69 12.27 3.74
C CYS A 120 -12.22 12.05 4.05
N SER A 121 -11.63 12.91 4.86
CA SER A 121 -10.23 12.79 5.28
C SER A 121 -10.01 11.51 6.09
N PHE A 122 -10.82 11.26 7.11
CA PHE A 122 -10.73 10.06 7.95
C PHE A 122 -10.91 8.79 7.12
N LEU A 123 -11.98 8.70 6.33
CA LEU A 123 -12.25 7.54 5.48
C LEU A 123 -11.18 7.34 4.40
N GLY A 124 -10.60 8.41 3.88
CA GLY A 124 -9.46 8.33 2.96
C GLY A 124 -8.23 7.70 3.61
N HIS A 125 -7.88 8.12 4.82
CA HIS A 125 -6.74 7.55 5.55
C HIS A 125 -6.98 6.10 5.96
N ILE A 126 -8.12 5.78 6.56
CA ILE A 126 -8.39 4.44 7.06
C ILE A 126 -8.76 3.46 5.94
N GLY A 127 -9.39 3.94 4.89
CA GLY A 127 -9.76 3.15 3.70
C GLY A 127 -8.55 2.58 2.96
N PHE A 128 -7.40 3.23 3.05
CA PHE A 128 -6.14 2.70 2.55
C PHE A 128 -5.78 1.36 3.20
N TYR A 129 -6.13 1.18 4.47
CA TYR A 129 -5.91 -0.04 5.25
C TYR A 129 -7.13 -0.95 5.34
N ARG A 130 -8.17 -0.76 4.49
CA ARG A 130 -9.42 -1.55 4.53
C ARG A 130 -9.22 -3.06 4.52
N ARG A 131 -8.15 -3.55 3.86
CA ARG A 131 -7.81 -4.99 3.81
C ARG A 131 -7.48 -5.61 5.17
N PHE A 132 -7.10 -4.79 6.14
CA PHE A 132 -6.79 -5.22 7.49
C PHE A 132 -8.02 -5.18 8.41
N ILE A 133 -9.14 -4.61 7.95
CA ILE A 133 -10.35 -4.40 8.75
C ILE A 133 -11.46 -5.28 8.21
N ARG A 134 -11.86 -6.27 9.02
CA ARG A 134 -12.97 -7.15 8.66
C ARG A 134 -14.27 -6.36 8.55
N ASN A 135 -15.05 -6.62 7.48
CA ASN A 135 -16.32 -5.97 7.21
C ASN A 135 -16.22 -4.43 7.23
N PHE A 136 -15.18 -3.90 6.60
CA PHE A 136 -14.94 -2.45 6.53
C PHE A 136 -16.17 -1.67 6.03
N SER A 137 -16.81 -2.13 4.95
CA SER A 137 -17.97 -1.46 4.34
C SER A 137 -19.15 -1.38 5.31
N GLY A 138 -19.46 -2.49 6.00
CA GLY A 138 -20.54 -2.50 6.99
C GLY A 138 -20.26 -1.60 8.19
N VAL A 139 -19.03 -1.61 8.69
CA VAL A 139 -18.64 -0.76 9.84
C VAL A 139 -18.60 0.72 9.47
N SER A 140 -18.16 1.06 8.25
CA SER A 140 -18.08 2.45 7.78
C SER A 140 -19.41 3.03 7.30
N LYS A 141 -20.46 2.21 7.13
CA LYS A 141 -21.77 2.62 6.58
C LYS A 141 -22.38 3.86 7.25
N PRO A 142 -22.41 4.02 8.60
CA PRO A 142 -22.90 5.24 9.22
C PRO A 142 -22.19 6.50 8.77
N LEU A 143 -20.86 6.44 8.60
CA LEU A 143 -20.03 7.55 8.17
C LEU A 143 -20.20 7.85 6.67
N THR A 144 -20.24 6.81 5.83
CA THR A 144 -20.44 6.97 4.38
C THR A 144 -21.79 7.51 4.03
N ASN A 145 -22.85 7.21 4.81
CA ASN A 145 -24.19 7.77 4.62
C ASN A 145 -24.19 9.30 4.73
N LEU A 146 -23.35 9.88 5.59
CA LEU A 146 -23.24 11.35 5.72
C LEU A 146 -22.59 12.01 4.49
N LEU A 147 -21.96 11.25 3.60
CA LEU A 147 -21.39 11.74 2.35
C LEU A 147 -22.39 11.77 1.19
N GLN A 148 -23.58 11.22 1.37
CA GLN A 148 -24.60 11.18 0.32
C GLN A 148 -25.13 12.58 0.02
N LYS A 149 -25.41 12.84 -1.25
CA LYS A 149 -25.94 14.13 -1.70
C LYS A 149 -27.31 14.42 -1.07
N GLY A 150 -27.44 15.60 -0.45
CA GLY A 150 -28.69 16.05 0.17
C GLY A 150 -28.93 15.57 1.61
N VAL A 151 -28.05 14.74 2.14
CA VAL A 151 -28.12 14.36 3.56
C VAL A 151 -27.57 15.50 4.43
N ARG A 152 -28.34 15.87 5.47
CA ARG A 152 -27.84 16.83 6.47
C ARG A 152 -26.75 16.17 7.29
N PHE A 153 -25.64 16.88 7.48
CA PHE A 153 -24.58 16.40 8.34
C PHE A 153 -25.04 16.38 9.81
N ASP A 154 -25.13 15.17 10.37
CA ASP A 154 -25.44 14.93 11.77
C ASP A 154 -24.58 13.76 12.27
N PHE A 155 -23.54 14.08 13.01
CA PHE A 155 -22.58 13.09 13.54
C PHE A 155 -23.15 12.52 14.86
N ASP A 156 -23.99 11.53 14.75
CA ASP A 156 -24.69 10.88 15.86
C ASP A 156 -23.83 9.83 16.59
N ASP A 157 -24.41 9.19 17.62
CA ASP A 157 -23.73 8.14 18.39
C ASP A 157 -23.37 6.93 17.54
N ASN A 158 -24.14 6.60 16.48
CA ASN A 158 -23.82 5.51 15.57
C ASN A 158 -22.56 5.83 14.76
N CYS A 159 -22.42 7.08 14.34
CA CYS A 159 -21.22 7.58 13.66
C CYS A 159 -20.01 7.51 14.58
N LEU A 160 -20.16 7.91 15.84
CA LEU A 160 -19.09 7.85 16.83
C LEU A 160 -18.66 6.38 17.11
N VAL A 161 -19.64 5.48 17.24
CA VAL A 161 -19.36 4.05 17.42
C VAL A 161 -18.63 3.47 16.20
N ALA A 162 -19.04 3.85 14.98
CA ALA A 162 -18.38 3.40 13.75
C ALA A 162 -16.95 3.94 13.67
N PHE A 163 -16.74 5.22 13.98
CA PHE A 163 -15.43 5.85 14.04
C PHE A 163 -14.50 5.10 15.00
N ASN A 164 -14.91 4.92 16.25
CA ASN A 164 -14.10 4.24 17.27
C ASN A 164 -13.82 2.76 16.92
N LYS A 165 -14.79 2.06 16.30
CA LYS A 165 -14.59 0.66 15.84
C LYS A 165 -13.55 0.57 14.75
N LEU A 166 -13.56 1.47 13.79
CA LEU A 166 -12.59 1.51 12.69
C LEU A 166 -11.18 1.80 13.22
N GLU A 167 -11.06 2.78 14.11
CA GLU A 167 -9.80 3.15 14.75
C GLU A 167 -9.23 1.98 15.57
N CYS A 168 -10.04 1.36 16.43
CA CYS A 168 -9.64 0.21 17.22
C CYS A 168 -9.27 -1.01 16.34
N ALA A 169 -9.99 -1.25 15.25
CA ALA A 169 -9.69 -2.34 14.32
C ALA A 169 -8.35 -2.13 13.61
N LEU A 170 -7.98 -0.89 13.30
CA LEU A 170 -6.69 -0.58 12.70
C LEU A 170 -5.54 -0.69 13.71
N SER A 171 -5.73 -0.21 14.95
CA SER A 171 -4.73 -0.33 16.03
C SER A 171 -4.40 -1.80 16.34
N ASN A 172 -5.39 -2.69 16.18
CA ASN A 172 -5.26 -4.13 16.36
C ASN A 172 -5.17 -4.88 15.03
N ALA A 173 -4.71 -4.22 13.97
CA ALA A 173 -4.70 -4.79 12.63
C ALA A 173 -3.95 -6.13 12.56
N PRO A 174 -4.54 -7.16 11.93
CA PRO A 174 -3.89 -8.45 11.80
C PRO A 174 -2.68 -8.37 10.86
N ILE A 175 -1.74 -9.26 11.08
CA ILE A 175 -0.63 -9.47 10.15
C ILE A 175 -1.14 -10.29 8.97
N ILE A 176 -1.02 -9.76 7.76
CA ILE A 176 -1.35 -10.49 6.54
C ILE A 176 -0.11 -11.26 6.06
N LYS A 177 -0.27 -12.57 5.90
CA LYS A 177 0.77 -13.39 5.27
C LYS A 177 0.68 -13.25 3.75
N PRO A 178 1.82 -13.10 3.05
CA PRO A 178 1.83 -13.14 1.61
C PRO A 178 1.35 -14.52 1.13
N HIS A 179 0.74 -14.52 -0.05
CA HIS A 179 0.29 -15.76 -0.67
C HIS A 179 1.48 -16.65 -1.05
N VAL A 180 1.32 -17.96 -0.86
CA VAL A 180 2.28 -18.97 -1.29
C VAL A 180 1.69 -19.67 -2.51
N TRP A 181 2.20 -19.33 -3.69
CA TRP A 181 1.64 -19.77 -4.99
C TRP A 181 1.66 -21.27 -5.20
N ASP A 182 2.54 -21.99 -4.52
CA ASP A 182 2.66 -23.46 -4.59
C ASP A 182 1.61 -24.19 -3.73
N MET A 183 0.76 -23.45 -3.00
CA MET A 183 -0.32 -24.02 -2.18
C MET A 183 -1.67 -23.79 -2.85
N THR A 184 -2.57 -24.77 -2.70
CA THR A 184 -3.98 -24.60 -3.07
C THR A 184 -4.64 -23.53 -2.20
N PHE A 185 -5.48 -22.70 -2.78
CA PHE A 185 -6.25 -21.67 -2.07
C PHE A 185 -7.68 -21.66 -2.59
N ASP A 186 -8.59 -21.29 -1.71
CA ASP A 186 -9.99 -21.13 -2.04
C ASP A 186 -10.26 -19.65 -2.34
N LEU A 187 -10.94 -19.39 -3.46
CA LEU A 187 -11.42 -18.06 -3.80
C LEU A 187 -12.87 -17.91 -3.34
N ILE A 188 -13.07 -17.05 -2.34
CA ILE A 188 -14.41 -16.78 -1.80
C ILE A 188 -14.90 -15.47 -2.38
N TYR A 189 -16.04 -15.52 -3.08
CA TYR A 189 -16.78 -14.34 -3.55
C TYR A 189 -17.91 -14.03 -2.58
N GLU A 190 -17.97 -12.80 -2.14
CA GLU A 190 -19.10 -12.29 -1.39
C GLU A 190 -19.74 -11.17 -2.24
N ALA A 191 -20.93 -11.42 -2.75
CA ALA A 191 -21.72 -10.41 -3.45
C ALA A 191 -22.80 -9.93 -2.50
N SER A 192 -22.84 -8.62 -2.22
CA SER A 192 -23.98 -8.02 -1.52
C SER A 192 -25.04 -7.62 -2.53
N ASN A 193 -26.32 -7.94 -2.23
CA ASN A 193 -27.45 -7.48 -3.04
C ASN A 193 -27.86 -6.03 -2.73
N ASP A 194 -27.07 -5.30 -1.95
CA ASP A 194 -27.39 -3.96 -1.47
C ASP A 194 -26.88 -2.84 -2.40
N ASP A 195 -26.44 -3.18 -3.60
CA ASP A 195 -25.94 -2.21 -4.56
C ASP A 195 -26.85 -2.12 -5.78
N VAL A 196 -27.75 -1.19 -5.74
CA VAL A 196 -28.09 -0.34 -6.90
C VAL A 196 -28.55 1.04 -6.44
#